data_29582f201d83a372db08e0b825a2055c
#
_entry.id   29582f201d83a372db08e0b825a2055c
#
_cell.length_a   1.000
_cell.length_b   1.000
_cell.length_c   1.000
_cell.angle_alpha   90.00
_cell.angle_beta   90.00
_cell.angle_gamma   90.00
#
_symmetry.space_group_name_H-M   'P 1'
#
loop_
_entity.id
_entity.type
_entity.pdbx_description
1 polymer ?
#
loop_
_entity_poly.entity_id
_entity_poly.type
_entity_poly.pdbx_seq_one_letter_code
_entity_poly.pdbx_strand_id
1 'polypeptide(L)'
;MSFNSIKFLIVFIFIFVTNTSQSNEIPNLEGTWIGKNNTLSNQRGFRTWEKKVEILEQKDRRFKGTFSYTDGTKDFFGIIHPDNVTFTWVAANSRGYNIGKILEKNRISACYVESGIDATAGCADLTRK
;
A
#
# COMPACT_ATOMS: atom_id res chain seq x y z
N MET A 1 22.78 50.79 52.53
CA MET A 1 21.70 50.45 51.54
C MET A 1 22.32 49.51 50.51
N SER A 2 21.95 48.24 50.58
CA SER A 2 22.43 47.20 49.67
C SER A 2 21.44 47.06 48.53
N PHE A 3 21.89 47.31 47.30
CA PHE A 3 21.11 47.04 46.10
C PHE A 3 21.39 45.61 45.66
N ASN A 4 20.37 44.70 45.85
CA ASN A 4 20.39 43.36 45.32
C ASN A 4 20.08 43.40 43.84
N SER A 5 21.07 43.15 42.98
CA SER A 5 20.91 42.91 41.56
C SER A 5 20.34 41.52 41.33
N ILE A 6 19.09 41.43 41.02
CA ILE A 6 18.44 40.20 40.53
C ILE A 6 18.88 40.03 39.06
N LYS A 7 19.76 39.06 38.81
CA LYS A 7 20.09 38.63 37.42
C LYS A 7 18.97 37.75 36.91
N PHE A 8 18.17 38.29 35.98
CA PHE A 8 17.21 37.50 35.20
C PHE A 8 18.01 36.64 34.20
N LEU A 9 18.02 35.34 34.45
CA LEU A 9 18.55 34.35 33.52
C LEU A 9 17.50 34.02 32.49
N ILE A 10 17.58 34.61 31.31
CA ILE A 10 16.69 34.29 30.18
C ILE A 10 17.22 32.97 29.58
N VAL A 11 16.51 31.88 29.85
CA VAL A 11 16.74 30.57 29.20
C VAL A 11 16.07 30.61 27.84
N PHE A 12 16.86 30.76 26.78
CA PHE A 12 16.38 30.55 25.40
C PHE A 12 16.19 29.07 25.17
N ILE A 13 14.93 28.60 25.20
CA ILE A 13 14.57 27.25 24.77
C ILE A 13 14.56 27.27 23.24
N PHE A 14 15.62 26.75 22.62
CA PHE A 14 15.64 26.45 21.18
C PHE A 14 14.73 25.23 20.94
N ILE A 15 13.51 25.47 20.46
CA ILE A 15 12.65 24.43 19.95
C ILE A 15 13.22 24.03 18.57
N PHE A 16 13.94 22.90 18.54
CA PHE A 16 14.31 22.25 17.28
C PHE A 16 13.04 21.67 16.66
N VAL A 17 12.44 22.40 15.72
CA VAL A 17 11.43 21.85 14.82
C VAL A 17 12.18 20.93 13.86
N THR A 18 12.19 19.65 14.17
CA THR A 18 12.66 18.63 13.22
C THR A 18 11.63 18.56 12.09
N ASN A 19 11.91 19.25 10.99
CA ASN A 19 11.20 19.02 9.74
C ASN A 19 11.53 17.59 9.30
N THR A 20 10.62 16.64 9.57
CA THR A 20 10.66 15.34 8.94
C THR A 20 10.37 15.57 7.45
N SER A 21 11.43 15.68 6.66
CA SER A 21 11.34 15.66 5.21
C SER A 21 10.73 14.34 4.81
N GLN A 22 9.45 14.35 4.44
CA GLN A 22 8.78 13.18 3.86
C GLN A 22 9.51 12.90 2.56
N SER A 23 10.16 11.74 2.45
CA SER A 23 10.91 11.33 1.28
C SER A 23 9.98 11.38 0.05
N ASN A 24 10.32 12.19 -0.95
CA ASN A 24 9.65 12.23 -2.25
C ASN A 24 10.02 11.02 -3.12
N GLU A 25 10.69 10.03 -2.55
CA GLU A 25 11.11 8.83 -3.26
C GLU A 25 9.92 7.93 -3.55
N ILE A 26 9.82 7.49 -4.81
CA ILE A 26 8.79 6.53 -5.24
C ILE A 26 9.06 5.18 -4.57
N PRO A 27 8.08 4.62 -3.84
CA PRO A 27 8.27 3.31 -3.20
C PRO A 27 8.56 2.22 -4.23
N ASN A 28 9.49 1.32 -3.91
CA ASN A 28 9.75 0.13 -4.71
C ASN A 28 8.87 -1.02 -4.21
N LEU A 29 8.02 -1.55 -5.10
CA LEU A 29 7.09 -2.64 -4.82
C LEU A 29 7.56 -3.99 -5.36
N GLU A 30 8.68 -4.06 -6.08
CA GLU A 30 9.19 -5.34 -6.63
C GLU A 30 9.38 -6.38 -5.53
N GLY A 31 9.03 -7.62 -5.85
CA GLY A 31 9.15 -8.75 -4.94
C GLY A 31 7.91 -9.62 -4.88
N THR A 32 7.96 -10.60 -3.99
CA THR A 32 6.88 -11.54 -3.72
C THR A 32 6.11 -11.12 -2.47
N TRP A 33 4.80 -11.03 -2.60
CA TRP A 33 3.87 -10.60 -1.55
C TRP A 33 2.87 -11.70 -1.27
N ILE A 34 2.70 -12.06 0.00
CA ILE A 34 1.83 -13.17 0.42
C ILE A 34 0.96 -12.72 1.59
N GLY A 35 -0.28 -13.16 1.59
CA GLY A 35 -1.21 -12.94 2.69
C GLY A 35 -2.60 -13.49 2.44
N LYS A 36 -3.46 -13.30 3.41
CA LYS A 36 -4.84 -13.73 3.32
C LYS A 36 -5.68 -12.74 2.53
N ASN A 37 -6.50 -13.28 1.65
CA ASN A 37 -7.53 -12.57 0.91
C ASN A 37 -8.91 -12.99 1.39
N ASN A 38 -9.70 -12.04 1.84
CA ASN A 38 -11.08 -12.25 2.25
C ASN A 38 -12.00 -11.67 1.17
N THR A 39 -12.87 -12.49 0.59
CA THR A 39 -13.76 -12.09 -0.48
C THR A 39 -15.20 -12.46 -0.19
N LEU A 40 -16.08 -11.68 -0.77
CA LEU A 40 -17.50 -11.99 -0.92
C LEU A 40 -17.89 -11.81 -2.38
N SER A 41 -18.45 -12.84 -3.00
CA SER A 41 -18.98 -12.77 -4.35
C SER A 41 -20.40 -13.28 -4.43
N ASN A 42 -21.10 -12.83 -5.48
CA ASN A 42 -22.49 -13.25 -5.72
C ASN A 42 -22.60 -14.78 -5.95
N GLN A 43 -21.66 -15.36 -6.67
CA GLN A 43 -21.72 -16.77 -7.04
C GLN A 43 -21.10 -17.70 -5.99
N ARG A 44 -20.07 -17.24 -5.27
CA ARG A 44 -19.26 -18.10 -4.40
C ARG A 44 -19.40 -17.80 -2.91
N GLY A 45 -20.12 -16.72 -2.53
CA GLY A 45 -20.32 -16.31 -1.14
C GLY A 45 -19.01 -15.88 -0.44
N PHE A 46 -18.96 -16.11 0.86
CA PHE A 46 -17.79 -15.77 1.68
C PHE A 46 -16.65 -16.76 1.48
N ARG A 47 -15.46 -16.25 1.19
CA ARG A 47 -14.25 -17.06 1.00
C ARG A 47 -13.03 -16.39 1.60
N THR A 48 -12.14 -17.22 2.15
CA THR A 48 -10.80 -16.81 2.60
C THR A 48 -9.76 -17.75 2.00
N TRP A 49 -8.71 -17.18 1.42
CA TRP A 49 -7.67 -17.96 0.77
C TRP A 49 -6.32 -17.20 0.79
N GLU A 50 -5.23 -17.94 0.66
CA GLU A 50 -3.90 -17.34 0.56
C GLU A 50 -3.69 -16.77 -0.85
N LYS A 51 -3.31 -15.50 -0.91
CA LYS A 51 -2.99 -14.79 -2.15
C LYS A 51 -1.49 -14.61 -2.26
N LYS A 52 -0.96 -14.93 -3.41
CA LYS A 52 0.42 -14.64 -3.80
C LYS A 52 0.41 -13.62 -4.94
N VAL A 53 1.17 -12.56 -4.78
CA VAL A 53 1.38 -11.51 -5.80
C VAL A 53 2.88 -11.39 -6.04
N GLU A 54 3.30 -11.44 -7.29
CA GLU A 54 4.68 -11.25 -7.70
C GLU A 54 4.79 -9.99 -8.55
N ILE A 55 5.39 -8.94 -8.00
CA ILE A 55 5.70 -7.72 -8.76
C ILE A 55 7.08 -7.91 -9.36
N LEU A 56 7.11 -8.10 -10.69
CA LEU A 56 8.27 -8.57 -11.41
C LEU A 56 9.14 -7.44 -11.95
N GLU A 57 8.52 -6.29 -12.25
CA GLU A 57 9.20 -5.15 -12.83
C GLU A 57 8.51 -3.86 -12.40
N GLN A 58 9.30 -2.87 -12.03
CA GLN A 58 8.84 -1.51 -11.77
C GLN A 58 9.76 -0.52 -12.49
N LYS A 59 9.15 0.41 -13.24
CA LYS A 59 9.81 1.57 -13.82
C LYS A 59 9.07 2.83 -13.39
N ASP A 60 9.74 3.67 -12.59
CA ASP A 60 9.10 4.82 -11.94
C ASP A 60 7.85 4.39 -11.13
N ARG A 61 6.68 4.94 -11.40
CA ARG A 61 5.41 4.61 -10.73
C ARG A 61 4.68 3.40 -11.32
N ARG A 62 5.11 2.92 -12.48
CA ARG A 62 4.47 1.83 -13.22
C ARG A 62 5.07 0.50 -12.83
N PHE A 63 4.24 -0.48 -12.58
CA PHE A 63 4.69 -1.82 -12.22
C PHE A 63 3.82 -2.89 -12.88
N LYS A 64 4.37 -4.06 -13.07
CA LYS A 64 3.68 -5.23 -13.59
C LYS A 64 4.09 -6.50 -12.86
N GLY A 65 3.24 -7.49 -12.92
CA GLY A 65 3.51 -8.76 -12.28
C GLY A 65 2.42 -9.77 -12.52
N THR A 66 2.37 -10.76 -11.65
CA THR A 66 1.39 -11.85 -11.69
C THR A 66 0.77 -12.04 -10.31
N PHE A 67 -0.45 -12.53 -10.26
CA PHE A 67 -1.06 -12.99 -9.03
C PHE A 67 -1.76 -14.33 -9.21
N SER A 68 -1.76 -15.12 -8.15
CA SER A 68 -2.49 -16.38 -8.08
C SER A 68 -3.95 -16.14 -7.68
N TYR A 69 -4.84 -16.92 -8.25
CA TYR A 69 -6.25 -17.01 -7.88
C TYR A 69 -6.72 -18.46 -8.02
N THR A 70 -7.99 -18.76 -7.72
CA THR A 70 -8.51 -20.14 -7.68
C THR A 70 -8.25 -20.95 -8.95
N ASP A 71 -8.34 -20.31 -10.12
CA ASP A 71 -8.27 -20.99 -11.42
C ASP A 71 -6.91 -20.80 -12.14
N GLY A 72 -5.88 -20.31 -11.43
CA GLY A 72 -4.55 -20.15 -12.01
C GLY A 72 -3.85 -18.85 -11.65
N THR A 73 -3.17 -18.28 -12.65
CA THR A 73 -2.36 -17.05 -12.51
C THR A 73 -2.77 -16.06 -13.60
N LYS A 74 -2.82 -14.78 -13.25
CA LYS A 74 -3.07 -13.68 -14.18
C LYS A 74 -1.97 -12.64 -14.12
N ASP A 75 -1.67 -12.06 -15.29
CA ASP A 75 -0.85 -10.87 -15.40
C ASP A 75 -1.65 -9.63 -14.93
N PHE A 76 -0.96 -8.68 -14.33
CA PHE A 76 -1.52 -7.39 -13.96
C PHE A 76 -0.57 -6.24 -14.23
N PHE A 77 -1.15 -5.06 -14.35
CA PHE A 77 -0.46 -3.80 -14.62
C PHE A 77 -0.94 -2.75 -13.63
N GLY A 78 0.00 -2.06 -13.01
CA GLY A 78 -0.32 -1.15 -11.93
C GLY A 78 0.42 0.18 -11.99
N ILE A 79 -0.06 1.11 -11.19
CA ILE A 79 0.53 2.43 -11.01
C ILE A 79 0.44 2.88 -9.56
N ILE A 80 1.55 3.40 -9.04
CA ILE A 80 1.60 4.09 -7.74
C ILE A 80 1.12 5.53 -7.97
N HIS A 81 0.15 5.97 -7.17
CA HIS A 81 -0.38 7.32 -7.24
C HIS A 81 0.64 8.37 -6.80
N PRO A 82 0.43 9.67 -7.15
CA PRO A 82 1.36 10.74 -6.76
C PRO A 82 1.56 10.93 -5.26
N ASP A 83 0.66 10.41 -4.42
CA ASP A 83 0.77 10.43 -2.96
C ASP A 83 1.84 9.47 -2.39
N ASN A 84 2.45 8.60 -3.24
CA ASN A 84 3.40 7.56 -2.85
C ASN A 84 2.85 6.53 -1.83
N VAL A 85 1.56 6.48 -1.63
CA VAL A 85 0.88 5.60 -0.67
C VAL A 85 -0.16 4.72 -1.35
N THR A 86 -0.95 5.30 -2.26
CA THR A 86 -2.02 4.61 -2.98
C THR A 86 -1.50 4.01 -4.28
N PHE A 87 -1.99 2.84 -4.65
CA PHE A 87 -1.76 2.26 -5.95
C PHE A 87 -3.04 1.63 -6.51
N THR A 88 -3.07 1.48 -7.82
CA THR A 88 -4.15 0.79 -8.53
C THR A 88 -3.53 -0.21 -9.49
N TRP A 89 -4.11 -1.39 -9.61
CA TRP A 89 -3.76 -2.32 -10.69
C TRP A 89 -4.98 -2.99 -11.31
N VAL A 90 -4.81 -3.39 -12.57
CA VAL A 90 -5.81 -4.13 -13.35
C VAL A 90 -5.20 -5.42 -13.86
N ALA A 91 -5.96 -6.50 -13.84
CA ALA A 91 -5.52 -7.77 -14.40
C ALA A 91 -5.94 -7.89 -15.87
N ALA A 92 -5.09 -8.55 -16.66
CA ALA A 92 -5.46 -8.93 -18.01
C ALA A 92 -6.73 -9.80 -18.02
N ASN A 93 -7.63 -9.54 -18.96
CA ASN A 93 -8.90 -10.27 -19.11
C ASN A 93 -9.77 -10.27 -17.83
N SER A 94 -9.76 -9.18 -17.08
CA SER A 94 -10.60 -8.99 -15.90
C SER A 94 -11.45 -7.73 -16.05
N ARG A 95 -12.66 -7.77 -15.49
CA ARG A 95 -13.55 -6.59 -15.42
C ARG A 95 -13.34 -5.78 -14.15
N GLY A 96 -12.62 -6.33 -13.19
CA GLY A 96 -12.36 -5.71 -11.92
C GLY A 96 -10.99 -5.02 -11.86
N TYR A 97 -10.79 -4.29 -10.80
CA TYR A 97 -9.53 -3.64 -10.48
C TYR A 97 -9.24 -3.70 -8.98
N ASN A 98 -7.99 -3.50 -8.64
CA ASN A 98 -7.55 -3.38 -7.26
C ASN A 98 -7.16 -1.94 -6.95
N ILE A 99 -7.56 -1.47 -5.78
CA ILE A 99 -7.03 -0.27 -5.14
C ILE A 99 -6.31 -0.73 -3.88
N GLY A 100 -5.08 -0.27 -3.69
CA GLY A 100 -4.30 -0.63 -2.52
C GLY A 100 -3.60 0.54 -1.87
N LYS A 101 -3.03 0.26 -0.72
CA LYS A 101 -2.21 1.17 0.05
C LYS A 101 -0.91 0.51 0.47
N ILE A 102 0.16 1.27 0.38
CA ILE A 102 1.45 0.93 0.97
C ILE A 102 1.38 1.33 2.44
N LEU A 103 1.34 0.35 3.32
CA LEU A 103 1.21 0.56 4.77
C LEU A 103 2.59 0.75 5.41
N GLU A 104 3.54 -0.06 4.97
CA GLU A 104 4.94 -0.07 5.40
C GLU A 104 5.81 -0.56 4.23
N LYS A 105 7.12 -0.48 4.36
CA LYS A 105 8.07 -0.94 3.34
C LYS A 105 7.79 -2.37 2.84
N ASN A 106 7.37 -3.26 3.74
CA ASN A 106 7.15 -4.68 3.45
C ASN A 106 5.70 -5.11 3.69
N ARG A 107 4.75 -4.17 3.74
CA ARG A 107 3.34 -4.47 3.95
C ARG A 107 2.46 -3.59 3.09
N ILE A 108 1.57 -4.21 2.34
CA ILE A 108 0.54 -3.53 1.53
C ILE A 108 -0.83 -4.13 1.81
N SER A 109 -1.86 -3.33 1.60
CA SER A 109 -3.23 -3.84 1.49
C SER A 109 -3.73 -3.62 0.07
N ALA A 110 -4.53 -4.54 -0.46
CA ALA A 110 -5.11 -4.41 -1.78
C ALA A 110 -6.55 -4.93 -1.77
N CYS A 111 -7.48 -4.09 -2.20
CA CYS A 111 -8.89 -4.44 -2.29
C CYS A 111 -9.31 -4.55 -3.74
N TYR A 112 -9.97 -5.65 -4.08
CA TYR A 112 -10.52 -5.94 -5.40
C TYR A 112 -12.00 -5.64 -5.46
N VAL A 113 -12.44 -5.03 -6.55
CA VAL A 113 -13.85 -4.82 -6.84
C VAL A 113 -14.14 -5.18 -8.29
N GLU A 114 -15.25 -5.88 -8.51
CA GLU A 114 -15.77 -6.25 -9.83
C GLU A 114 -17.29 -6.17 -9.80
N SER A 115 -17.86 -5.57 -10.84
CA SER A 115 -19.30 -5.53 -11.06
C SER A 115 -19.74 -6.62 -12.06
N GLY A 116 -21.03 -6.87 -12.17
CA GLY A 116 -21.60 -7.81 -13.12
C GLY A 116 -22.21 -9.06 -12.48
N ILE A 117 -22.31 -10.14 -13.24
CA ILE A 117 -23.00 -11.39 -12.81
C ILE A 117 -22.31 -11.99 -11.58
N ASP A 118 -20.98 -11.99 -11.55
CA ASP A 118 -20.22 -12.43 -10.38
C ASP A 118 -19.61 -11.22 -9.64
N ALA A 119 -20.46 -10.28 -9.26
CA ALA A 119 -20.04 -9.12 -8.48
C ALA A 119 -19.24 -9.59 -7.26
N THR A 120 -18.03 -9.05 -7.13
CA THR A 120 -17.05 -9.49 -6.12
C THR A 120 -16.42 -8.29 -5.44
N ALA A 121 -16.29 -8.35 -4.13
CA ALA A 121 -15.47 -7.45 -3.34
C ALA A 121 -14.58 -8.25 -2.41
N GLY A 122 -13.37 -7.80 -2.19
CA GLY A 122 -12.46 -8.46 -1.27
C GLY A 122 -11.19 -7.68 -1.04
N CYS A 123 -10.55 -7.92 0.09
CA CYS A 123 -9.29 -7.29 0.45
C CYS A 123 -8.26 -8.30 0.91
N ALA A 124 -7.02 -8.07 0.55
CA ALA A 124 -5.85 -8.81 1.02
C ALA A 124 -4.92 -7.90 1.82
N ASP A 125 -4.38 -8.42 2.90
CA ASP A 125 -3.25 -7.85 3.64
C ASP A 125 -2.02 -8.70 3.30
N LEU A 126 -1.05 -8.09 2.63
CA LEU A 126 0.09 -8.78 2.03
C LEU A 126 1.39 -8.30 2.64
N THR A 127 2.26 -9.25 2.94
CA THR A 127 3.62 -9.01 3.44
C THR A 127 4.64 -9.48 2.40
N ARG A 128 5.69 -8.68 2.20
CA ARG A 128 6.80 -9.02 1.31
C ARG A 128 7.65 -10.14 1.93
N LYS A 129 7.99 -11.11 1.13
CA LYS A 129 8.91 -12.22 1.48
C LYS A 129 10.34 -11.86 1.18
#